data_9cf55fd864d9b62b032f1b6aa1930cd7
#
_entry.id   9cf55fd864d9b62b032f1b6aa1930cd7
#
_cell.length_a   1.000
_cell.length_b   1.000
_cell.length_c   1.000
_cell.angle_alpha   90.00
_cell.angle_beta   90.00
_cell.angle_gamma   90.00
#
_symmetry.space_group_name_H-M   'P 1'
#
loop_
_entity.id
_entity.type
_entity.pdbx_description
1 polymer ?
#
loop_
_entity_poly.entity_id
_entity_poly.type
_entity_poly.pdbx_seq_one_letter_code
_entity_poly.pdbx_strand_id
1 'polypeptide(L)'
;SDAWQKLRVGIPTASCFDRIITPATGKPSASAVAYRRELLAEWLTGQPVSVKESPWMQRGTEMEAEARRCYEFECDVDVHEAGLIYLDDRKLIGCSPDALVDDDGGLEIKCPAPHTHVSYLIDAKLPTAYIPQVQGAMWVAGRQWWDFMSYHPAMEPLVVRVNRDEPYIAKMATLIEAFVA
;
A
#
# COMPACT_ATOMS: atom_id res chain seq x y z
N SER A 1 4.99 0.08 -15.32
CA SER A 1 6.03 0.29 -16.35
C SER A 1 7.41 -0.01 -15.77
N ASP A 2 8.38 -0.39 -16.61
CA ASP A 2 9.78 -0.69 -16.22
C ASP A 2 10.44 0.49 -15.46
N ALA A 3 10.09 1.71 -15.81
CA ALA A 3 10.59 2.91 -15.12
C ALA A 3 10.10 2.98 -13.67
N TRP A 4 8.85 2.63 -13.41
CA TRP A 4 8.27 2.59 -12.07
C TRP A 4 8.90 1.49 -11.19
N GLN A 5 9.14 0.32 -11.77
CA GLN A 5 9.83 -0.76 -11.06
C GLN A 5 11.26 -0.37 -10.68
N LYS A 6 11.99 0.29 -11.57
CA LYS A 6 13.36 0.76 -11.32
C LYS A 6 13.44 1.78 -10.16
N LEU A 7 12.44 2.65 -10.00
CA LEU A 7 12.41 3.62 -8.91
C LEU A 7 12.24 2.97 -7.53
N ARG A 8 11.70 1.74 -7.46
CA ARG A 8 11.45 0.99 -6.22
C ARG A 8 12.58 0.03 -5.83
N VAL A 9 13.54 -0.18 -6.72
CA VAL A 9 14.64 -1.15 -6.51
C VAL A 9 15.40 -0.83 -5.23
N GLY A 10 15.49 -1.81 -4.35
CA GLY A 10 16.28 -1.73 -3.11
C GLY A 10 15.70 -0.88 -1.99
N ILE A 11 14.45 -0.38 -2.11
CA ILE A 11 13.81 0.41 -1.04
C ILE A 11 12.52 -0.26 -0.53
N PRO A 12 12.26 -0.23 0.78
CA PRO A 12 10.97 -0.65 1.31
C PRO A 12 9.88 0.34 0.93
N THR A 13 8.73 -0.19 0.47
CA THR A 13 7.55 0.61 0.18
C THR A 13 6.38 0.20 1.05
N ALA A 14 5.41 1.10 1.24
CA ALA A 14 4.28 0.89 2.15
C ALA A 14 3.55 -0.43 1.93
N SER A 15 3.44 -0.90 0.68
CA SER A 15 2.83 -2.20 0.34
C SER A 15 3.55 -3.43 0.90
N CYS A 16 4.78 -3.26 1.41
CA CYS A 16 5.59 -4.32 2.00
C CYS A 16 5.98 -4.04 3.46
N PHE A 17 5.40 -3.04 4.10
CA PHE A 17 5.72 -2.73 5.50
C PHE A 17 5.29 -3.83 6.48
N ASP A 18 4.29 -4.63 6.13
CA ASP A 18 3.89 -5.84 6.86
C ASP A 18 5.03 -6.86 7.00
N ARG A 19 6.01 -6.81 6.11
CA ARG A 19 7.23 -7.63 6.18
C ARG A 19 8.24 -7.12 7.21
N ILE A 20 8.08 -5.88 7.68
CA ILE A 20 8.96 -5.24 8.69
C ILE A 20 8.26 -5.19 10.04
N ILE A 21 6.95 -4.89 10.04
CA ILE A 21 6.12 -4.74 11.22
C ILE A 21 4.92 -5.69 11.18
N THR A 22 4.62 -6.35 12.28
CA THR A 22 3.42 -7.20 12.39
C THR A 22 2.15 -6.34 12.40
N PRO A 23 1.19 -6.56 11.50
CA PRO A 23 0.04 -5.67 11.32
C PRO A 23 -0.77 -5.41 12.59
N ALA A 24 -1.14 -6.46 13.33
CA ALA A 24 -2.03 -6.34 14.49
C ALA A 24 -1.33 -5.82 15.75
N THR A 25 -0.04 -6.08 15.93
CA THR A 25 0.65 -5.84 17.21
C THR A 25 1.66 -4.71 17.16
N GLY A 26 2.06 -4.27 15.97
CA GLY A 26 3.11 -3.27 15.80
C GLY A 26 4.50 -3.74 16.27
N LYS A 27 4.71 -5.07 16.38
CA LYS A 27 6.00 -5.65 16.75
C LYS A 27 6.86 -5.94 15.50
N PRO A 28 8.18 -6.10 15.63
CA PRO A 28 9.01 -6.53 14.52
C PRO A 28 8.49 -7.81 13.86
N SER A 29 8.46 -7.85 12.53
CA SER A 29 8.05 -9.02 11.76
C SER A 29 9.18 -10.04 11.66
N ALA A 30 8.85 -11.32 11.74
CA ALA A 30 9.83 -12.41 11.54
C ALA A 30 10.40 -12.42 10.10
N SER A 31 9.69 -11.85 9.13
CA SER A 31 10.14 -11.75 7.73
C SER A 31 11.10 -10.59 7.45
N ALA A 32 11.37 -9.72 8.42
CA ALA A 32 12.18 -8.51 8.19
C ALA A 32 13.61 -8.84 7.72
N VAL A 33 14.23 -9.87 8.27
CA VAL A 33 15.61 -10.28 7.87
C VAL A 33 15.64 -10.77 6.42
N ALA A 34 14.68 -11.58 6.02
CA ALA A 34 14.58 -12.07 4.64
C ALA A 34 14.33 -10.91 3.67
N TYR A 35 13.41 -10.02 4.01
CA TYR A 35 13.08 -8.85 3.20
C TYR A 35 14.28 -7.91 3.05
N ARG A 36 15.05 -7.66 4.10
CA ARG A 36 16.29 -6.86 4.01
C ARG A 36 17.29 -7.45 3.01
N ARG A 37 17.44 -8.77 3.00
CA ARG A 37 18.33 -9.45 2.04
C ARG A 37 17.85 -9.34 0.60
N GLU A 38 16.56 -9.39 0.38
CA GLU A 38 15.96 -9.18 -0.96
C GLU A 38 16.25 -7.75 -1.44
N LEU A 39 15.95 -6.73 -0.64
CA LEU A 39 16.20 -5.33 -1.00
C LEU A 39 17.69 -5.04 -1.20
N LEU A 40 18.58 -5.64 -0.40
CA LEU A 40 20.02 -5.52 -0.60
C LEU A 40 20.46 -6.15 -1.91
N ALA A 41 19.91 -7.31 -2.28
CA ALA A 41 20.18 -7.94 -3.57
C ALA A 41 19.69 -7.08 -4.74
N GLU A 42 18.50 -6.50 -4.64
CA GLU A 42 17.99 -5.54 -5.63
C GLU A 42 18.91 -4.32 -5.76
N TRP A 43 19.32 -3.74 -4.66
CA TRP A 43 20.22 -2.59 -4.65
C TRP A 43 21.57 -2.90 -5.30
N LEU A 44 22.15 -4.06 -4.99
CA LEU A 44 23.45 -4.48 -5.54
C LEU A 44 23.38 -4.84 -7.04
N THR A 45 22.26 -5.40 -7.49
CA THR A 45 22.10 -5.84 -8.89
C THR A 45 21.46 -4.78 -9.78
N GLY A 46 20.81 -3.78 -9.20
CA GLY A 46 19.98 -2.81 -9.92
C GLY A 46 18.75 -3.43 -10.58
N GLN A 47 18.34 -4.62 -10.13
CA GLN A 47 17.21 -5.35 -10.69
C GLN A 47 16.21 -5.72 -9.59
N PRO A 48 14.89 -5.58 -9.82
CA PRO A 48 13.89 -6.05 -8.88
C PRO A 48 13.95 -7.57 -8.74
N VAL A 49 13.73 -8.08 -7.54
CA VAL A 49 13.50 -9.52 -7.35
C VAL A 49 12.24 -9.89 -8.13
N SER A 50 12.39 -10.84 -9.05
CA SER A 50 11.28 -11.30 -9.90
C SER A 50 10.21 -11.96 -9.03
N VAL A 51 9.11 -11.27 -8.81
CA VAL A 51 7.89 -11.87 -8.25
C VAL A 51 7.08 -12.39 -9.43
N LYS A 52 6.78 -13.70 -9.44
CA LYS A 52 5.84 -14.24 -10.42
C LYS A 52 4.48 -13.60 -10.18
N GLU A 53 4.03 -12.78 -11.11
CA GLU A 53 2.69 -12.22 -11.06
C GLU A 53 1.65 -13.36 -11.09
N SER A 54 0.78 -13.38 -10.10
CA SER A 54 -0.35 -14.29 -10.12
C SER A 54 -1.43 -13.77 -11.08
N PRO A 55 -2.29 -14.64 -11.65
CA PRO A 55 -3.42 -14.20 -12.47
C PRO A 55 -4.31 -13.17 -11.77
N TRP A 56 -4.39 -13.20 -10.44
CA TRP A 56 -5.14 -12.25 -9.64
C TRP A 56 -4.46 -10.87 -9.55
N MET A 57 -3.14 -10.81 -9.55
CA MET A 57 -2.39 -9.56 -9.57
C MET A 57 -2.54 -8.85 -10.93
N GLN A 58 -2.47 -9.60 -12.04
CA GLN A 58 -2.69 -9.07 -13.38
C GLN A 58 -4.12 -8.51 -13.51
N ARG A 59 -5.11 -9.29 -13.08
CA ARG A 59 -6.52 -8.85 -13.05
C ARG A 59 -6.69 -7.59 -12.19
N GLY A 60 -6.01 -7.49 -11.03
CA GLY A 60 -6.05 -6.32 -10.17
C GLY A 60 -5.63 -5.06 -10.91
N THR A 61 -4.50 -5.12 -11.61
CA THR A 61 -3.99 -4.01 -12.42
C THR A 61 -4.93 -3.61 -13.57
N GLU A 62 -5.55 -4.61 -14.24
CA GLU A 62 -6.53 -4.34 -15.31
C GLU A 62 -7.79 -3.64 -14.81
N MET A 63 -8.23 -3.98 -13.57
CA MET A 63 -9.45 -3.45 -12.97
C MET A 63 -9.25 -2.15 -12.20
N GLU A 64 -8.01 -1.75 -11.92
CA GLU A 64 -7.71 -0.58 -11.09
C GLU A 64 -8.30 0.72 -11.65
N ALA A 65 -8.20 0.93 -12.98
CA ALA A 65 -8.76 2.11 -13.63
C ALA A 65 -10.31 2.14 -13.55
N GLU A 66 -10.97 1.00 -13.60
CA GLU A 66 -12.43 0.89 -13.44
C GLU A 66 -12.83 1.15 -11.98
N ALA A 67 -12.12 0.54 -11.04
CA ALA A 67 -12.33 0.72 -9.62
C ALA A 67 -12.15 2.18 -9.19
N ARG A 68 -11.14 2.88 -9.74
CA ARG A 68 -10.90 4.29 -9.48
C ARG A 68 -12.06 5.17 -9.95
N ARG A 69 -12.57 4.95 -11.17
CA ARG A 69 -13.77 5.66 -11.66
C ARG A 69 -15.02 5.36 -10.81
N CYS A 70 -15.16 4.12 -10.34
CA CYS A 70 -16.23 3.76 -9.42
C CYS A 70 -16.11 4.54 -8.10
N TYR A 71 -14.90 4.64 -7.55
CA TYR A 71 -14.64 5.41 -6.34
C TYR A 71 -14.98 6.91 -6.50
N GLU A 72 -14.54 7.53 -7.60
CA GLU A 72 -14.86 8.93 -7.92
C GLU A 72 -16.36 9.17 -7.98
N PHE A 73 -17.08 8.25 -8.62
CA PHE A 73 -18.53 8.33 -8.74
C PHE A 73 -19.26 8.14 -7.40
N GLU A 74 -18.87 7.12 -6.62
CA GLU A 74 -19.51 6.80 -5.34
C GLU A 74 -19.25 7.84 -4.25
N CYS A 75 -18.06 8.43 -4.26
CA CYS A 75 -17.63 9.38 -3.24
C CYS A 75 -17.83 10.86 -3.66
N ASP A 76 -18.17 11.12 -4.93
CA ASP A 76 -18.31 12.48 -5.50
C ASP A 76 -17.03 13.32 -5.30
N VAL A 77 -15.87 12.74 -5.62
CA VAL A 77 -14.54 13.35 -5.48
C VAL A 77 -13.71 13.16 -6.73
N ASP A 78 -12.79 14.09 -6.97
CA ASP A 78 -11.74 13.93 -7.98
C ASP A 78 -10.51 13.29 -7.35
N VAL A 79 -9.91 12.33 -8.05
CA VAL A 79 -8.66 11.70 -7.62
C VAL A 79 -7.51 12.05 -8.57
N HIS A 80 -6.31 12.10 -8.01
CA HIS A 80 -5.10 12.36 -8.77
C HIS A 80 -4.18 11.14 -8.72
N GLU A 81 -3.81 10.62 -9.89
CA GLU A 81 -2.79 9.57 -9.97
C GLU A 81 -1.46 10.10 -9.43
N ALA A 82 -0.84 9.35 -8.55
CA ALA A 82 0.47 9.66 -8.02
C ALA A 82 1.46 8.54 -8.38
N GLY A 83 2.67 8.94 -8.71
CA GLY A 83 3.77 8.01 -8.85
C GLY A 83 4.31 7.54 -7.50
N LEU A 84 5.58 7.16 -7.48
CA LEU A 84 6.27 6.84 -6.24
C LEU A 84 6.55 8.13 -5.44
N ILE A 85 6.09 8.16 -4.20
CA ILE A 85 6.35 9.22 -3.23
C ILE A 85 7.42 8.72 -2.27
N TYR A 86 8.45 9.53 -2.02
CA TYR A 86 9.48 9.25 -1.03
C TYR A 86 9.19 9.99 0.28
N LEU A 87 9.55 9.38 1.40
CA LEU A 87 9.40 10.00 2.72
C LEU A 87 10.21 11.30 2.85
N ASP A 88 11.43 11.30 2.29
CA ASP A 88 12.36 12.43 2.35
C ASP A 88 13.38 12.38 1.18
N ASP A 89 14.28 13.37 1.15
CA ASP A 89 15.29 13.53 0.10
C ASP A 89 16.32 12.39 0.06
N ARG A 90 16.44 11.57 1.10
CA ARG A 90 17.31 10.37 1.11
C ARG A 90 16.79 9.27 0.18
N LYS A 91 15.48 9.27 -0.13
CA LYS A 91 14.81 8.32 -1.03
C LYS A 91 14.97 6.86 -0.63
N LEU A 92 15.05 6.60 0.68
CA LEU A 92 15.24 5.25 1.23
C LEU A 92 13.93 4.55 1.60
N ILE A 93 12.82 5.28 1.65
CA ILE A 93 11.50 4.77 2.04
C ILE A 93 10.47 5.42 1.13
N GLY A 94 9.50 4.64 0.63
CA GLY A 94 8.51 5.17 -0.30
C GLY A 94 7.12 4.56 -0.14
N CYS A 95 6.15 5.18 -0.83
CA CYS A 95 4.84 4.60 -1.08
C CYS A 95 4.39 4.91 -2.50
N SER A 96 3.51 4.07 -3.04
CA SER A 96 2.91 4.25 -4.36
C SER A 96 1.41 4.13 -4.19
N PRO A 97 0.71 5.25 -3.92
CA PRO A 97 -0.74 5.26 -3.80
C PRO A 97 -1.40 4.91 -5.13
N ASP A 98 -2.57 4.28 -5.09
CA ASP A 98 -3.39 4.10 -6.29
C ASP A 98 -4.00 5.42 -6.74
N ALA A 99 -4.26 6.34 -5.78
CA ALA A 99 -4.54 7.76 -6.05
C ALA A 99 -4.34 8.62 -4.79
N LEU A 100 -4.21 9.93 -5.00
CA LEU A 100 -4.38 10.95 -3.96
C LEU A 100 -5.77 11.56 -4.08
N VAL A 101 -6.38 11.89 -2.95
CA VAL A 101 -7.73 12.46 -2.87
C VAL A 101 -7.66 13.78 -2.11
N ASP A 102 -8.18 14.83 -2.71
CA ASP A 102 -8.09 16.18 -2.15
C ASP A 102 -6.65 16.55 -1.71
N ASP A 103 -6.52 17.45 -0.74
CA ASP A 103 -5.21 17.91 -0.25
C ASP A 103 -4.60 17.00 0.81
N ASP A 104 -5.39 16.19 1.51
CA ASP A 104 -4.99 15.47 2.73
C ASP A 104 -5.36 13.98 2.78
N GLY A 105 -5.95 13.45 1.72
CA GLY A 105 -6.37 12.06 1.60
C GLY A 105 -5.61 11.23 0.59
N GLY A 106 -5.82 9.92 0.64
CA GLY A 106 -5.31 8.97 -0.33
C GLY A 106 -6.23 7.76 -0.51
N LEU A 107 -5.94 6.96 -1.50
CA LEU A 107 -6.72 5.79 -1.90
C LEU A 107 -5.82 4.57 -2.11
N GLU A 108 -6.27 3.46 -1.57
CA GLU A 108 -5.72 2.12 -1.82
C GLU A 108 -6.83 1.22 -2.34
N ILE A 109 -6.65 0.68 -3.54
CA ILE A 109 -7.62 -0.18 -4.22
C ILE A 109 -7.16 -1.63 -4.14
N LYS A 110 -8.07 -2.53 -3.80
CA LYS A 110 -7.88 -3.97 -3.90
C LYS A 110 -9.00 -4.58 -4.73
N CYS A 111 -8.61 -5.41 -5.71
CA CYS A 111 -9.56 -6.18 -6.54
C CYS A 111 -9.38 -7.67 -6.23
N PRO A 112 -9.83 -8.14 -5.05
CA PRO A 112 -9.59 -9.50 -4.60
C PRO A 112 -10.47 -10.53 -5.34
N ALA A 113 -10.22 -11.81 -5.04
CA ALA A 113 -11.13 -12.88 -5.46
C ALA A 113 -12.54 -12.67 -4.87
N PRO A 114 -13.60 -13.14 -5.54
CA PRO A 114 -14.98 -12.88 -5.12
C PRO A 114 -15.29 -13.23 -3.66
N HIS A 115 -14.82 -14.39 -3.19
CA HIS A 115 -15.04 -14.83 -1.80
C HIS A 115 -14.32 -13.94 -0.78
N THR A 116 -13.16 -13.40 -1.12
CA THR A 116 -12.43 -12.47 -0.28
C THR A 116 -13.15 -11.12 -0.22
N HIS A 117 -13.67 -10.64 -1.35
CA HIS A 117 -14.45 -9.41 -1.41
C HIS A 117 -15.73 -9.53 -0.54
N VAL A 118 -16.44 -10.65 -0.63
CA VAL A 118 -17.60 -10.93 0.23
C VAL A 118 -17.23 -10.90 1.72
N SER A 119 -16.09 -11.47 2.10
CA SER A 119 -15.62 -11.41 3.49
C SER A 119 -15.39 -9.95 3.94
N TYR A 120 -14.81 -9.12 3.09
CA TYR A 120 -14.60 -7.71 3.39
C TYR A 120 -15.92 -6.93 3.53
N LEU A 121 -16.90 -7.20 2.66
CA LEU A 121 -18.25 -6.62 2.77
C LEU A 121 -18.93 -6.98 4.09
N ILE A 122 -18.83 -8.23 4.54
CA ILE A 122 -19.39 -8.70 5.81
C ILE A 122 -18.71 -8.04 7.00
N ASP A 123 -17.40 -7.96 6.98
CA ASP A 123 -16.60 -7.38 8.08
C ASP A 123 -16.72 -5.85 8.16
N ALA A 124 -16.95 -5.19 7.02
CA ALA A 124 -17.14 -3.75 6.86
C ALA A 124 -16.06 -2.90 7.55
N LYS A 125 -14.80 -3.35 7.51
CA LYS A 125 -13.65 -2.68 8.16
C LYS A 125 -12.38 -2.93 7.36
N LEU A 126 -11.34 -2.11 7.64
CA LEU A 126 -10.01 -2.35 7.08
C LEU A 126 -9.50 -3.73 7.48
N PRO A 127 -9.19 -4.63 6.54
CA PRO A 127 -8.57 -5.89 6.88
C PRO A 127 -7.21 -5.67 7.55
N THR A 128 -6.96 -6.35 8.66
CA THR A 128 -5.78 -6.15 9.50
C THR A 128 -4.45 -6.21 8.73
N ALA A 129 -4.37 -7.06 7.71
CA ALA A 129 -3.18 -7.19 6.87
C ALA A 129 -2.77 -5.89 6.18
N TYR A 130 -3.70 -4.98 5.90
CA TYR A 130 -3.44 -3.72 5.20
C TYR A 130 -3.16 -2.52 6.14
N ILE A 131 -3.23 -2.70 7.47
CA ILE A 131 -2.91 -1.62 8.42
C ILE A 131 -1.52 -1.02 8.17
N PRO A 132 -0.42 -1.81 8.03
CA PRO A 132 0.90 -1.24 7.75
C PRO A 132 0.97 -0.48 6.43
N GLN A 133 0.29 -0.97 5.40
CA GLN A 133 0.27 -0.33 4.09
C GLN A 133 -0.42 1.02 4.16
N VAL A 134 -1.63 1.08 4.71
CA VAL A 134 -2.46 2.28 4.77
C VAL A 134 -1.85 3.33 5.71
N GLN A 135 -1.46 2.94 6.92
CA GLN A 135 -0.80 3.84 7.86
C GLN A 135 0.58 4.30 7.34
N GLY A 136 1.30 3.39 6.68
CA GLY A 136 2.58 3.68 6.06
C GLY A 136 2.46 4.67 4.90
N ALA A 137 1.44 4.52 4.06
CA ALA A 137 1.17 5.45 2.97
C ALA A 137 0.85 6.86 3.50
N MET A 138 0.02 6.96 4.55
CA MET A 138 -0.27 8.24 5.21
C MET A 138 0.99 8.87 5.83
N TRP A 139 1.85 8.07 6.44
CA TRP A 139 3.12 8.56 6.99
C TRP A 139 4.04 9.09 5.91
N VAL A 140 4.29 8.31 4.86
CA VAL A 140 5.22 8.66 3.77
C VAL A 140 4.71 9.85 2.96
N ALA A 141 3.40 9.87 2.64
CA ALA A 141 2.80 10.95 1.84
C ALA A 141 2.41 12.19 2.66
N GLY A 142 2.52 12.17 3.99
CA GLY A 142 2.13 13.27 4.87
C GLY A 142 0.64 13.53 4.89
N ARG A 143 -0.20 12.51 4.63
CA ARG A 143 -1.65 12.64 4.51
C ARG A 143 -2.36 12.29 5.82
N GLN A 144 -3.61 12.79 6.03
CA GLN A 144 -4.35 12.67 7.27
C GLN A 144 -5.29 11.48 7.32
N TRP A 145 -5.79 11.05 6.16
CA TRP A 145 -6.70 9.94 6.02
C TRP A 145 -6.44 9.16 4.74
N TRP A 146 -6.95 7.92 4.71
CA TRP A 146 -6.81 7.04 3.57
C TRP A 146 -8.08 6.21 3.41
N ASP A 147 -8.62 6.16 2.21
CA ASP A 147 -9.71 5.25 1.89
C ASP A 147 -9.14 3.93 1.36
N PHE A 148 -9.54 2.86 2.00
CA PHE A 148 -9.34 1.50 1.50
C PHE A 148 -10.56 1.08 0.72
N MET A 149 -10.40 0.78 -0.56
CA MET A 149 -11.47 0.29 -1.41
C MET A 149 -11.23 -1.17 -1.78
N SER A 150 -12.24 -2.01 -1.53
CA SER A 150 -12.31 -3.34 -2.12
C SER A 150 -13.34 -3.32 -3.25
N TYR A 151 -12.92 -3.70 -4.45
CA TYR A 151 -13.73 -3.60 -5.66
C TYR A 151 -13.89 -4.96 -6.35
N HIS A 152 -15.12 -5.23 -6.81
CA HIS A 152 -15.44 -6.33 -7.71
C HIS A 152 -16.56 -5.90 -8.67
N PRO A 153 -16.44 -6.11 -10.01
CA PRO A 153 -17.36 -5.52 -10.99
C PRO A 153 -18.81 -6.06 -10.91
N ALA A 154 -19.03 -7.18 -10.24
CA ALA A 154 -20.35 -7.77 -10.08
C ALA A 154 -20.93 -7.62 -8.66
N MET A 155 -20.32 -6.81 -7.80
CA MET A 155 -20.76 -6.59 -6.41
C MET A 155 -20.60 -5.13 -6.03
N GLU A 156 -21.30 -4.70 -4.99
CA GLU A 156 -21.12 -3.35 -4.44
C GLU A 156 -19.69 -3.13 -3.97
N PRO A 157 -19.10 -1.94 -4.19
CA PRO A 157 -17.79 -1.63 -3.66
C PRO A 157 -17.84 -1.45 -2.14
N LEU A 158 -16.77 -1.82 -1.46
CA LEU A 158 -16.56 -1.46 -0.06
C LEU A 158 -15.56 -0.32 0.01
N VAL A 159 -15.92 0.79 0.62
CA VAL A 159 -15.00 1.90 0.93
C VAL A 159 -14.93 2.08 2.44
N VAL A 160 -13.72 2.02 3.00
CA VAL A 160 -13.49 2.19 4.44
C VAL A 160 -12.50 3.33 4.65
N ARG A 161 -12.97 4.44 5.26
CA ARG A 161 -12.09 5.54 5.64
C ARG A 161 -11.27 5.19 6.88
N VAL A 162 -9.97 5.40 6.78
CA VAL A 162 -8.98 5.15 7.82
C VAL A 162 -8.29 6.46 8.15
N ASN A 163 -8.32 6.86 9.41
CA ASN A 163 -7.58 8.02 9.89
C ASN A 163 -6.19 7.61 10.37
N ARG A 164 -5.29 8.57 10.46
CA ARG A 164 -3.95 8.36 11.01
C ARG A 164 -4.01 7.85 12.44
N ASP A 165 -3.26 6.80 12.72
CA ASP A 165 -2.97 6.29 14.05
C ASP A 165 -1.52 6.67 14.42
N GLU A 166 -1.35 7.83 15.04
CA GLU A 166 -0.01 8.35 15.37
C GLU A 166 0.79 7.41 16.29
N PRO A 167 0.19 6.77 17.32
CA PRO A 167 0.90 5.76 18.11
C PRO A 167 1.38 4.55 17.29
N TYR A 168 0.59 4.08 16.33
CA TYR A 168 0.98 3.00 15.43
C TYR A 168 2.07 3.46 14.45
N ILE A 169 1.90 4.63 13.83
CA ILE A 169 2.86 5.22 12.90
C ILE A 169 4.22 5.44 13.59
N ALA A 170 4.25 5.95 14.81
CA ALA A 170 5.51 6.16 15.54
C ALA A 170 6.30 4.87 15.75
N LYS A 171 5.61 3.78 16.12
CA LYS A 171 6.26 2.46 16.24
C LYS A 171 6.76 1.94 14.89
N MET A 172 5.92 2.06 13.88
CA MET A 172 6.23 1.63 12.51
C MET A 172 7.42 2.40 11.94
N ALA A 173 7.43 3.73 12.06
CA ALA A 173 8.52 4.60 11.61
C ALA A 173 9.85 4.20 12.26
N THR A 174 9.86 4.01 13.58
CA THR A 174 11.07 3.56 14.31
C THR A 174 11.63 2.25 13.76
N LEU A 175 10.76 1.27 13.48
CA LEU A 175 11.19 -0.02 12.94
C LEU A 175 11.68 0.07 11.49
N ILE A 176 11.01 0.87 10.65
CA ILE A 176 11.36 1.01 9.24
C ILE A 176 12.65 1.84 9.11
N GLU A 177 12.81 2.90 9.86
CA GLU A 177 14.06 3.70 9.88
C GLU A 177 15.25 2.86 10.35
N ALA A 178 15.10 2.07 11.39
CA ALA A 178 16.13 1.12 11.83
C ALA A 178 16.38 0.00 10.81
N PHE A 179 15.39 -0.34 10.00
CA PHE A 179 15.52 -1.34 8.95
C PHE A 179 16.37 -0.84 7.77
N VAL A 180 16.29 0.44 7.42
CA VAL A 180 17.06 1.04 6.30
C VAL A 180 18.42 1.63 6.72
N ALA A 181 18.69 1.76 8.02
CA ALA A 181 19.98 2.21 8.55
C ALA A 181 21.05 1.13 8.37
#